data_a23f0e38b3693b129a2e31fcfe951883
#
_entry.id   a23f0e38b3693b129a2e31fcfe951883
#
_cell.length_a   1.000
_cell.length_b   1.000
_cell.length_c   1.000
_cell.angle_alpha   90.00
_cell.angle_beta   90.00
_cell.angle_gamma   90.00
#
_symmetry.space_group_name_H-M   'P 1'
#
loop_
_entity.id
_entity.type
_entity.pdbx_description
1 polymer ?
#
loop_
_entity_poly.entity_id
_entity_poly.type
_entity_poly.pdbx_seq_one_letter_code
_entity_poly.pdbx_strand_id
1 'polypeptide(L)'
;MKKTLLTLSVLAATAAQATPFTGNDAKSNAMGNTGVASASLSSVHAFNPALLSALGQESKFALTLPSVRFSIDDSDEVISSGRAFTDDGGTIDQFETIDADAFSVAVFGDAGAGIQSMGDVLTSLGTDVTNLDTAITNFNADIDDDGQLNESVGSGDNLGDIKNASGSLNTNTVTLDGKTKTANTEALNLDRVVNSTKSDFQSFDEKSFSLGLGADFISFSLPREGYSFGFNISNTTSIGAKVFLNNNDFNEIDLLLSDLTGLTNQSTELTSSMVDLSVANQAVTNHIGTLPDSADYSGGDTDPVYLQDLHIWGTELDPLSTNLDTAQQDVNTEQNDLVNYNGNYYASGDINSTALENFESEMEIVGAGITEFGVTIARDFEYMSESFSAGITPKIMSLNIFEKRFSVDEAEDEFGDTATLIDENSTNVITANVDVGVAKNWDNVLRGQVRAGLVIKDLIPQTFETTSGADVSIGPKMRIGGAHMTRWTTLAADLDITENQPLKYGTPTRYLGLGAEFNAYNWFKVRGGYRNNLSVEDSHVLSAGLGFTPWGVGLEFAGWFKPKSLDKWDEVIQDAGAVAQLSMEF
;
A
#
# COMPACT_ATOMS: atom_id res chain seq x y z
N MET A 1 -28.58 -34.80 29.61
CA MET A 1 -27.43 -33.88 29.66
C MET A 1 -26.38 -34.16 28.60
N LYS A 2 -25.84 -35.38 28.42
CA LYS A 2 -24.78 -35.60 27.38
C LYS A 2 -25.26 -35.39 25.92
N LYS A 3 -26.54 -35.71 25.62
CA LYS A 3 -27.11 -35.52 24.26
C LYS A 3 -27.40 -34.03 23.94
N THR A 4 -27.78 -33.24 24.95
CA THR A 4 -28.04 -31.79 24.80
C THR A 4 -26.75 -30.98 24.63
N LEU A 5 -25.64 -31.40 25.29
CA LEU A 5 -24.32 -30.80 25.07
C LEU A 5 -23.77 -31.12 23.66
N LEU A 6 -24.04 -32.35 23.16
CA LEU A 6 -23.61 -32.75 21.81
C LEU A 6 -24.39 -31.99 20.74
N THR A 7 -25.66 -31.68 20.96
CA THR A 7 -26.48 -30.86 20.03
C THR A 7 -26.02 -29.40 20.02
N LEU A 8 -25.63 -28.84 21.17
CA LEU A 8 -25.06 -27.50 21.25
C LEU A 8 -23.69 -27.41 20.57
N SER A 9 -22.86 -28.47 20.70
CA SER A 9 -21.55 -28.49 20.03
C SER A 9 -21.65 -28.71 18.51
N VAL A 10 -22.71 -29.38 18.03
CA VAL A 10 -22.97 -29.52 16.58
C VAL A 10 -23.52 -28.23 15.97
N LEU A 11 -24.33 -27.45 16.73
CA LEU A 11 -24.77 -26.12 16.29
C LEU A 11 -23.60 -25.11 16.23
N ALA A 12 -22.56 -25.29 17.06
CA ALA A 12 -21.36 -24.47 17.01
C ALA A 12 -20.39 -24.85 15.87
N ALA A 13 -20.58 -26.02 15.25
CA ALA A 13 -19.66 -26.54 14.23
C ALA A 13 -20.11 -26.30 12.79
N THR A 14 -21.30 -25.76 12.55
CA THR A 14 -21.65 -25.20 11.23
C THR A 14 -21.11 -23.79 11.21
N ALA A 15 -20.00 -23.59 10.53
CA ALA A 15 -19.40 -22.27 10.28
C ALA A 15 -20.37 -21.43 9.42
N ALA A 16 -21.44 -20.95 10.03
CA ALA A 16 -22.21 -19.88 9.46
C ALA A 16 -21.40 -18.60 9.66
N GLN A 17 -21.11 -17.90 8.59
CA GLN A 17 -20.46 -16.61 8.64
C GLN A 17 -21.35 -15.66 9.45
N ALA A 18 -20.83 -15.16 10.56
CA ALA A 18 -21.56 -14.24 11.42
C ALA A 18 -20.88 -12.89 11.41
N THR A 19 -21.64 -11.82 11.14
CA THR A 19 -21.11 -10.45 11.21
C THR A 19 -20.45 -10.17 12.56
N PRO A 20 -19.41 -9.32 12.63
CA PRO A 20 -18.75 -8.99 13.89
C PRO A 20 -19.75 -8.56 14.97
N PHE A 21 -19.53 -9.02 16.20
CA PHE A 21 -20.38 -8.65 17.33
C PHE A 21 -19.92 -7.28 17.87
N THR A 22 -20.45 -6.19 17.30
CA THR A 22 -20.15 -4.81 17.72
C THR A 22 -21.43 -4.05 17.99
N GLY A 23 -21.40 -3.20 19.03
CA GLY A 23 -22.48 -2.25 19.31
C GLY A 23 -22.15 -0.87 18.74
N ASN A 24 -23.18 -0.05 18.53
CA ASN A 24 -23.02 1.34 18.12
C ASN A 24 -23.01 2.32 19.31
N ASP A 25 -23.04 1.84 20.56
CA ASP A 25 -23.08 2.68 21.74
C ASP A 25 -21.67 3.11 22.22
N ALA A 26 -21.60 4.31 22.77
CA ALA A 26 -20.34 4.89 23.22
C ALA A 26 -19.76 4.17 24.46
N LYS A 27 -20.61 3.67 25.36
CA LYS A 27 -20.14 3.02 26.59
C LYS A 27 -19.37 1.73 26.28
N SER A 28 -19.96 0.82 25.53
CA SER A 28 -19.31 -0.47 25.25
C SER A 28 -18.07 -0.31 24.40
N ASN A 29 -18.10 0.58 23.39
CA ASN A 29 -16.91 0.85 22.57
C ASN A 29 -15.76 1.44 23.40
N ALA A 30 -16.05 2.35 24.35
CA ALA A 30 -15.05 2.87 25.28
C ALA A 30 -14.50 1.83 26.25
N MET A 31 -15.25 0.76 26.51
CA MET A 31 -14.91 -0.31 27.44
C MET A 31 -14.46 -1.61 26.75
N GLY A 32 -13.77 -1.50 25.58
CA GLY A 32 -13.23 -2.67 24.87
C GLY A 32 -14.32 -3.54 24.23
N ASN A 33 -15.45 -2.98 23.84
CA ASN A 33 -16.62 -3.67 23.27
C ASN A 33 -17.28 -4.66 24.26
N THR A 34 -17.24 -4.36 25.57
CA THR A 34 -17.96 -5.12 26.60
C THR A 34 -19.39 -4.62 26.75
N GLY A 35 -20.37 -5.52 26.93
CA GLY A 35 -21.77 -5.13 27.05
C GLY A 35 -22.69 -6.25 27.49
N VAL A 36 -22.31 -7.54 27.40
CA VAL A 36 -23.20 -8.68 27.69
C VAL A 36 -23.69 -8.68 29.13
N ALA A 37 -22.90 -8.16 30.07
CA ALA A 37 -23.29 -7.99 31.47
C ALA A 37 -23.25 -6.53 31.94
N SER A 38 -22.70 -5.59 31.13
CA SER A 38 -22.38 -4.20 31.53
C SER A 38 -23.12 -3.13 30.73
N ALA A 39 -23.85 -3.48 29.66
CA ALA A 39 -24.59 -2.51 28.86
C ALA A 39 -25.53 -1.64 29.70
N SER A 40 -25.73 -0.39 29.28
CA SER A 40 -26.73 0.50 29.85
C SER A 40 -28.14 0.11 29.37
N LEU A 41 -29.17 0.58 30.05
CA LEU A 41 -30.55 0.32 29.63
C LEU A 41 -30.85 0.83 28.21
N SER A 42 -30.17 1.88 27.78
CA SER A 42 -30.28 2.44 26.42
C SER A 42 -29.66 1.57 25.32
N SER A 43 -28.77 0.62 25.65
CA SER A 43 -28.04 -0.23 24.69
C SER A 43 -28.24 -1.75 24.88
N VAL A 44 -29.17 -2.17 25.74
CA VAL A 44 -29.43 -3.59 26.01
C VAL A 44 -29.76 -4.39 24.75
N HIS A 45 -30.44 -3.77 23.77
CA HIS A 45 -30.83 -4.39 22.50
C HIS A 45 -29.62 -4.82 21.65
N ALA A 46 -28.55 -4.05 21.72
CA ALA A 46 -27.33 -4.33 20.99
C ALA A 46 -26.53 -5.50 21.59
N PHE A 47 -26.64 -5.74 22.91
CA PHE A 47 -25.80 -6.70 23.61
C PHE A 47 -26.53 -7.90 24.17
N ASN A 48 -27.47 -7.71 25.09
CA ASN A 48 -28.13 -8.84 25.75
C ASN A 48 -29.56 -8.46 26.15
N PRO A 49 -30.59 -9.03 25.50
CA PRO A 49 -31.99 -8.71 25.77
C PRO A 49 -32.41 -8.97 27.23
N ALA A 50 -31.78 -9.91 27.93
CA ALA A 50 -32.09 -10.19 29.33
C ALA A 50 -31.78 -9.01 30.28
N LEU A 51 -30.85 -8.13 29.90
CA LEU A 51 -30.51 -6.96 30.71
C LEU A 51 -31.68 -5.98 30.84
N LEU A 52 -32.64 -6.01 29.91
CA LEU A 52 -33.81 -5.15 29.99
C LEU A 52 -34.64 -5.39 31.28
N SER A 53 -34.67 -6.64 31.79
CA SER A 53 -35.26 -7.00 33.06
C SER A 53 -34.24 -6.91 34.20
N ALA A 54 -33.02 -7.40 33.98
CA ALA A 54 -31.97 -7.42 35.01
C ALA A 54 -31.56 -6.03 35.55
N LEU A 55 -31.73 -4.96 34.72
CA LEU A 55 -31.46 -3.54 35.07
C LEU A 55 -32.69 -2.79 35.58
N GLY A 56 -33.87 -3.37 35.47
CA GLY A 56 -35.16 -2.70 35.61
C GLY A 56 -35.49 -2.10 36.99
N GLN A 57 -34.66 -2.31 38.01
CA GLN A 57 -34.87 -1.73 39.35
C GLN A 57 -34.24 -0.36 39.51
N GLU A 58 -33.35 0.06 38.61
CA GLU A 58 -32.57 1.31 38.71
C GLU A 58 -33.14 2.46 37.86
N SER A 59 -33.75 2.17 36.72
CA SER A 59 -34.27 3.16 35.77
C SER A 59 -35.69 2.83 35.32
N LYS A 60 -36.52 3.86 35.09
CA LYS A 60 -37.93 3.67 34.65
C LYS A 60 -38.09 3.57 33.17
N PHE A 61 -37.25 4.23 32.40
CA PHE A 61 -37.15 4.09 30.96
C PHE A 61 -35.82 4.65 30.44
N ALA A 62 -35.41 4.19 29.24
CA ALA A 62 -34.30 4.78 28.50
C ALA A 62 -34.68 4.99 27.03
N LEU A 63 -34.11 6.03 26.43
CA LEU A 63 -34.26 6.40 25.05
C LEU A 63 -32.90 6.78 24.48
N THR A 64 -32.51 6.25 23.33
CA THR A 64 -31.32 6.67 22.56
C THR A 64 -31.74 7.42 21.30
N LEU A 65 -31.10 8.57 21.00
CA LEU A 65 -31.41 9.48 19.92
C LEU A 65 -30.17 10.27 19.48
N PRO A 66 -29.59 10.08 18.35
CA PRO A 66 -29.08 8.82 17.84
C PRO A 66 -27.73 8.46 18.44
N SER A 67 -27.22 7.26 18.16
CA SER A 67 -25.81 6.90 18.29
C SER A 67 -25.21 6.70 16.92
N VAL A 68 -24.03 7.28 16.66
CA VAL A 68 -23.36 7.13 15.37
C VAL A 68 -21.92 6.65 15.59
N ARG A 69 -21.55 5.60 14.90
CA ARG A 69 -20.23 4.97 14.94
C ARG A 69 -19.58 5.04 13.57
N PHE A 70 -18.30 5.35 13.57
CA PHE A 70 -17.40 5.22 12.42
C PHE A 70 -16.22 4.32 12.80
N SER A 71 -15.80 3.46 11.88
CA SER A 71 -14.62 2.60 12.08
C SER A 71 -13.87 2.35 10.77
N ILE A 72 -12.57 2.16 10.90
CA ILE A 72 -11.66 1.75 9.83
C ILE A 72 -11.00 0.47 10.31
N ASP A 73 -10.92 -0.53 9.44
CA ASP A 73 -10.11 -1.74 9.62
C ASP A 73 -9.20 -1.87 8.38
N ASP A 74 -7.91 -1.60 8.59
CA ASP A 74 -6.84 -1.72 7.61
C ASP A 74 -5.77 -2.69 8.15
N SER A 75 -6.20 -3.82 8.69
CA SER A 75 -5.31 -4.82 9.28
C SER A 75 -4.29 -5.37 8.29
N ASP A 76 -4.60 -5.32 7.00
CA ASP A 76 -3.72 -5.75 5.90
C ASP A 76 -2.77 -4.64 5.41
N GLU A 77 -2.81 -3.45 6.03
CA GLU A 77 -1.90 -2.33 5.72
C GLU A 77 -2.04 -1.79 4.28
N VAL A 78 -3.26 -1.79 3.71
CA VAL A 78 -3.55 -1.26 2.37
C VAL A 78 -3.27 0.23 2.28
N ILE A 79 -3.71 1.00 3.29
CA ILE A 79 -3.53 2.47 3.32
C ILE A 79 -2.05 2.84 3.41
N SER A 80 -1.26 2.10 4.21
CA SER A 80 0.19 2.35 4.32
C SER A 80 0.93 1.96 3.04
N SER A 81 0.53 0.88 2.39
CA SER A 81 1.05 0.48 1.07
C SER A 81 0.69 1.54 0.00
N GLY A 82 -0.56 2.06 0.01
CA GLY A 82 -0.97 3.14 -0.89
C GLY A 82 -0.16 4.43 -0.72
N ARG A 83 0.20 4.78 0.50
CA ARG A 83 1.07 5.93 0.78
C ARG A 83 2.47 5.75 0.23
N ALA A 84 3.02 4.54 0.23
CA ALA A 84 4.31 4.28 -0.40
C ALA A 84 4.32 4.66 -1.89
N PHE A 85 3.14 4.64 -2.54
CA PHE A 85 2.97 5.12 -3.91
C PHE A 85 2.89 6.64 -4.02
N THR A 86 2.19 7.31 -3.10
CA THR A 86 1.71 8.69 -3.26
C THR A 86 2.41 9.72 -2.37
N ASP A 87 3.12 9.31 -1.31
CA ASP A 87 3.84 10.23 -0.42
C ASP A 87 5.10 10.79 -1.10
N ASP A 88 5.59 11.93 -0.61
CA ASP A 88 6.82 12.57 -1.09
C ASP A 88 7.99 11.57 -1.16
N GLY A 89 8.56 11.37 -2.34
CA GLY A 89 9.58 10.36 -2.62
C GLY A 89 9.03 8.94 -2.86
N GLY A 90 7.72 8.77 -2.93
CA GLY A 90 7.05 7.52 -3.30
C GLY A 90 7.24 7.15 -4.77
N THR A 91 6.61 6.05 -5.17
CA THR A 91 6.75 5.51 -6.53
C THR A 91 6.34 6.50 -7.61
N ILE A 92 5.25 7.27 -7.40
CA ILE A 92 4.79 8.29 -8.37
C ILE A 92 5.85 9.37 -8.54
N ASP A 93 6.37 9.92 -7.46
CA ASP A 93 7.43 10.94 -7.53
C ASP A 93 8.70 10.41 -8.21
N GLN A 94 9.00 9.11 -8.03
CA GLN A 94 10.14 8.49 -8.69
C GLN A 94 9.97 8.43 -10.21
N PHE A 95 8.75 8.22 -10.72
CA PHE A 95 8.48 8.31 -12.16
C PHE A 95 8.72 9.72 -12.71
N GLU A 96 8.42 10.76 -11.95
CA GLU A 96 8.69 12.14 -12.36
C GLU A 96 10.19 12.45 -12.44
N THR A 97 11.05 11.64 -11.82
CA THR A 97 12.51 11.81 -11.91
C THR A 97 13.12 11.18 -13.17
N ILE A 98 12.34 10.41 -13.93
CA ILE A 98 12.80 9.77 -15.16
C ILE A 98 12.74 10.79 -16.29
N ASP A 99 13.87 11.03 -16.93
CA ASP A 99 13.95 11.82 -18.15
C ASP A 99 14.17 10.88 -19.36
N ALA A 100 13.06 10.27 -19.82
CA ALA A 100 13.09 9.39 -21.00
C ALA A 100 13.53 10.14 -22.26
N ASP A 101 13.21 11.43 -22.35
CA ASP A 101 13.67 12.28 -23.44
C ASP A 101 15.19 12.46 -23.40
N ALA A 102 15.79 12.58 -22.21
CA ALA A 102 17.25 12.69 -22.08
C ALA A 102 17.96 11.43 -22.55
N PHE A 103 17.43 10.22 -22.26
CA PHE A 103 17.96 8.97 -22.81
C PHE A 103 17.86 8.94 -24.33
N SER A 104 16.70 9.22 -24.88
CA SER A 104 16.45 9.22 -26.32
C SER A 104 17.35 10.24 -27.04
N VAL A 105 17.42 11.47 -26.55
CA VAL A 105 18.27 12.53 -27.11
C VAL A 105 19.76 12.19 -27.01
N ALA A 106 20.20 11.56 -25.92
CA ALA A 106 21.59 11.12 -25.78
C ALA A 106 21.97 10.09 -26.84
N VAL A 107 21.12 9.08 -27.08
CA VAL A 107 21.38 7.96 -27.98
C VAL A 107 21.09 8.34 -29.44
N PHE A 108 19.88 8.87 -29.73
CA PHE A 108 19.38 9.09 -31.07
C PHE A 108 19.52 10.54 -31.57
N GLY A 109 19.84 11.48 -30.66
CA GLY A 109 19.93 12.89 -30.98
C GLY A 109 18.56 13.58 -31.12
N ASP A 110 18.60 14.87 -31.44
CA ASP A 110 17.43 15.66 -31.81
C ASP A 110 17.80 16.58 -32.99
N ALA A 111 17.42 16.17 -34.17
CA ALA A 111 17.67 16.93 -35.41
C ALA A 111 16.97 18.30 -35.40
N GLY A 112 15.81 18.43 -34.73
CA GLY A 112 15.05 19.68 -34.59
C GLY A 112 15.77 20.70 -33.73
N ALA A 113 16.43 20.27 -32.67
CA ALA A 113 17.28 21.09 -31.79
C ALA A 113 18.74 21.17 -32.25
N GLY A 114 19.13 20.45 -33.32
CA GLY A 114 20.52 20.42 -33.80
C GLY A 114 21.46 19.60 -32.90
N ILE A 115 20.91 18.66 -32.14
CA ILE A 115 21.66 17.78 -31.25
C ILE A 115 22.02 16.50 -32.03
N GLN A 116 23.34 16.25 -32.18
CA GLN A 116 23.82 15.04 -32.85
C GLN A 116 23.46 13.77 -32.06
N SER A 117 23.22 12.69 -32.76
CA SER A 117 23.12 11.36 -32.16
C SER A 117 24.49 10.87 -31.65
N MET A 118 24.48 9.84 -30.84
CA MET A 118 25.71 9.16 -30.42
C MET A 118 26.45 8.58 -31.63
N GLY A 119 25.72 8.02 -32.61
CA GLY A 119 26.28 7.51 -33.87
C GLY A 119 26.89 8.58 -34.75
N ASP A 120 26.34 9.80 -34.80
CA ASP A 120 26.94 10.92 -35.53
C ASP A 120 28.27 11.35 -34.93
N VAL A 121 28.34 11.42 -33.59
CA VAL A 121 29.57 11.74 -32.87
C VAL A 121 30.64 10.66 -33.08
N LEU A 122 30.25 9.38 -33.04
CA LEU A 122 31.14 8.25 -33.34
C LEU A 122 31.68 8.26 -34.76
N THR A 123 30.81 8.58 -35.73
CA THR A 123 31.25 8.75 -37.12
C THR A 123 32.29 9.86 -37.27
N SER A 124 32.08 10.98 -36.59
CA SER A 124 33.03 12.08 -36.55
C SER A 124 34.34 11.65 -35.88
N LEU A 125 34.26 10.94 -34.76
CA LEU A 125 35.41 10.42 -34.04
C LEU A 125 36.22 9.42 -34.87
N GLY A 126 35.58 8.49 -35.59
CA GLY A 126 36.23 7.57 -36.51
C GLY A 126 36.97 8.30 -37.66
N THR A 127 36.40 9.43 -38.12
CA THR A 127 37.06 10.30 -39.07
C THR A 127 38.31 10.95 -38.49
N ASP A 128 38.24 11.44 -37.23
CA ASP A 128 39.38 12.05 -36.53
C ASP A 128 40.49 11.03 -36.27
N VAL A 129 40.15 9.77 -35.89
CA VAL A 129 41.13 8.68 -35.74
C VAL A 129 41.84 8.39 -37.07
N THR A 130 41.10 8.31 -38.15
CA THR A 130 41.66 8.09 -39.49
C THR A 130 42.57 9.24 -39.96
N ASN A 131 42.15 10.48 -39.66
CA ASN A 131 42.95 11.67 -39.97
C ASN A 131 44.26 11.70 -39.15
N LEU A 132 44.19 11.34 -37.85
CA LEU A 132 45.35 11.22 -37.01
C LEU A 132 46.34 10.16 -37.52
N ASP A 133 45.86 8.96 -37.85
CA ASP A 133 46.68 7.86 -38.37
C ASP A 133 47.35 8.26 -39.70
N THR A 134 46.58 8.90 -40.58
CA THR A 134 47.11 9.44 -41.85
C THR A 134 48.19 10.50 -41.59
N ALA A 135 47.97 11.42 -40.69
CA ALA A 135 48.92 12.46 -40.34
C ALA A 135 50.20 11.89 -39.72
N ILE A 136 50.10 10.87 -38.85
CA ILE A 136 51.23 10.14 -38.28
C ILE A 136 52.01 9.41 -39.38
N THR A 137 51.34 8.71 -40.26
CA THR A 137 51.98 8.01 -41.38
C THR A 137 52.74 8.97 -42.29
N ASN A 138 52.12 10.09 -42.66
CA ASN A 138 52.78 11.12 -43.46
C ASN A 138 53.97 11.74 -42.73
N PHE A 139 53.82 12.02 -41.43
CA PHE A 139 54.89 12.55 -40.60
C PHE A 139 56.08 11.60 -40.52
N ASN A 140 55.85 10.30 -40.29
CA ASN A 140 56.89 9.28 -40.23
C ASN A 140 57.56 9.05 -41.60
N ALA A 141 56.85 9.25 -42.72
CA ALA A 141 57.40 9.17 -44.06
C ALA A 141 58.28 10.36 -44.44
N ASP A 142 58.07 11.52 -43.81
CA ASP A 142 58.88 12.72 -44.02
C ASP A 142 60.23 12.65 -43.35
N ILE A 143 60.38 11.82 -42.32
CA ILE A 143 61.62 11.60 -41.59
C ILE A 143 62.15 10.25 -41.99
N ASP A 144 63.25 10.24 -42.82
CA ASP A 144 63.85 8.97 -43.26
C ASP A 144 64.65 8.30 -42.11
N ASP A 145 65.01 7.01 -42.33
CA ASP A 145 65.72 6.17 -41.35
C ASP A 145 67.11 6.76 -40.96
N ASP A 146 67.65 7.73 -41.73
CA ASP A 146 68.88 8.38 -41.45
C ASP A 146 68.70 9.71 -40.64
N GLY A 147 67.43 10.04 -40.23
CA GLY A 147 67.09 11.25 -39.49
C GLY A 147 67.17 12.51 -40.30
N GLN A 148 67.06 12.42 -41.62
CA GLN A 148 67.06 13.57 -42.53
C GLN A 148 65.63 13.91 -42.92
N LEU A 149 65.25 15.20 -42.85
CA LEU A 149 63.96 15.62 -43.43
C LEU A 149 64.01 15.48 -44.95
N ASN A 150 63.05 14.82 -45.52
CA ASN A 150 62.86 14.69 -46.97
C ASN A 150 62.38 16.06 -47.48
N GLU A 151 63.27 16.78 -48.27
CA GLU A 151 63.03 18.13 -48.76
C GLU A 151 61.77 18.37 -49.60
N SER A 152 61.00 17.30 -49.88
CA SER A 152 59.78 17.35 -50.71
C SER A 152 58.46 17.52 -49.95
N VAL A 153 58.43 17.39 -48.62
CA VAL A 153 57.20 17.47 -47.82
C VAL A 153 57.48 18.46 -46.67
N GLY A 154 56.72 19.51 -46.61
CA GLY A 154 56.82 20.51 -45.56
C GLY A 154 56.47 19.97 -44.19
N SER A 155 57.46 19.58 -43.39
CA SER A 155 57.29 19.00 -42.02
C SER A 155 56.40 19.82 -41.08
N GLY A 156 56.13 21.08 -41.39
CA GLY A 156 55.31 21.98 -40.62
C GLY A 156 53.81 21.63 -40.72
N ASP A 157 53.33 21.14 -41.84
CA ASP A 157 51.91 20.87 -42.09
C ASP A 157 51.47 19.54 -41.44
N ASN A 158 52.24 18.47 -41.52
CA ASN A 158 51.92 17.15 -40.95
C ASN A 158 51.87 17.19 -39.43
N LEU A 159 52.73 17.96 -38.77
CA LEU A 159 52.68 18.15 -37.32
C LEU A 159 51.45 18.97 -36.89
N GLY A 160 51.08 19.97 -37.71
CA GLY A 160 49.85 20.73 -37.53
C GLY A 160 48.63 19.84 -37.64
N ASP A 161 48.63 18.93 -38.63
CA ASP A 161 47.53 17.97 -38.83
C ASP A 161 47.39 16.97 -37.69
N ILE A 162 48.51 16.45 -37.13
CA ILE A 162 48.49 15.63 -35.90
C ILE A 162 47.82 16.37 -34.74
N LYS A 163 48.22 17.61 -34.47
CA LYS A 163 47.66 18.45 -33.39
C LYS A 163 46.18 18.76 -33.61
N ASN A 164 45.78 19.07 -34.86
CA ASN A 164 44.42 19.38 -35.22
C ASN A 164 43.52 18.14 -35.06
N ALA A 165 43.95 16.99 -35.58
CA ALA A 165 43.20 15.73 -35.46
C ALA A 165 43.05 15.32 -33.99
N SER A 166 44.11 15.43 -33.18
CA SER A 166 44.04 15.15 -31.74
C SER A 166 43.12 16.14 -30.99
N GLY A 167 43.09 17.41 -31.38
CA GLY A 167 42.17 18.39 -30.79
C GLY A 167 40.70 18.07 -31.08
N SER A 168 40.37 17.71 -32.32
CA SER A 168 39.03 17.29 -32.72
C SER A 168 38.62 16.00 -32.03
N LEU A 169 39.51 15.01 -32.00
CA LEU A 169 39.33 13.73 -31.32
C LEU A 169 38.99 13.89 -29.84
N ASN A 170 39.75 14.76 -29.12
CA ASN A 170 39.47 15.04 -27.72
C ASN A 170 38.08 15.66 -27.51
N THR A 171 37.67 16.56 -28.39
CA THR A 171 36.34 17.21 -28.33
C THR A 171 35.21 16.19 -28.53
N ASN A 172 35.36 15.34 -29.54
CA ASN A 172 34.36 14.30 -29.85
C ASN A 172 34.32 13.22 -28.76
N THR A 173 35.47 12.81 -28.21
CA THR A 173 35.53 11.87 -27.06
C THR A 173 34.81 12.42 -25.84
N VAL A 174 35.02 13.68 -25.47
CA VAL A 174 34.31 14.31 -24.34
C VAL A 174 32.79 14.39 -24.57
N THR A 175 32.39 14.71 -25.81
CA THR A 175 30.97 14.78 -26.19
C THR A 175 30.31 13.41 -26.09
N LEU A 176 30.97 12.38 -26.58
CA LEU A 176 30.48 11.01 -26.56
C LEU A 176 30.42 10.48 -25.11
N ASP A 177 31.41 10.73 -24.30
CA ASP A 177 31.42 10.35 -22.88
C ASP A 177 30.24 10.99 -22.12
N GLY A 178 29.95 12.27 -22.38
CA GLY A 178 28.76 12.92 -21.83
C GLY A 178 27.46 12.25 -22.20
N LYS A 179 27.29 11.91 -23.49
CA LYS A 179 26.10 11.21 -23.98
C LYS A 179 25.95 9.80 -23.38
N THR A 180 27.03 9.05 -23.34
CA THR A 180 27.05 7.70 -22.76
C THR A 180 26.68 7.72 -21.26
N LYS A 181 27.22 8.66 -20.50
CA LYS A 181 26.87 8.81 -19.08
C LYS A 181 25.40 9.16 -18.88
N THR A 182 24.85 10.05 -19.69
CA THR A 182 23.42 10.38 -19.64
C THR A 182 22.58 9.14 -19.94
N ALA A 183 22.83 8.43 -21.03
CA ALA A 183 22.08 7.24 -21.40
C ALA A 183 22.13 6.16 -20.31
N ASN A 184 23.31 5.91 -19.74
CA ASN A 184 23.46 4.91 -18.68
C ASN A 184 22.72 5.33 -17.38
N THR A 185 22.76 6.60 -17.02
CA THR A 185 22.07 7.12 -15.84
C THR A 185 20.56 6.94 -15.97
N GLU A 186 19.99 7.31 -17.11
CA GLU A 186 18.55 7.21 -17.32
C GLU A 186 18.08 5.76 -17.47
N ALA A 187 18.84 4.89 -18.12
CA ALA A 187 18.55 3.45 -18.17
C ALA A 187 18.51 2.82 -16.76
N LEU A 188 19.48 3.13 -15.91
CA LEU A 188 19.53 2.67 -14.53
C LEU A 188 18.38 3.23 -13.68
N ASN A 189 18.01 4.49 -13.88
CA ASN A 189 16.88 5.12 -13.18
C ASN A 189 15.57 4.43 -13.56
N LEU A 190 15.34 4.18 -14.83
CA LEU A 190 14.13 3.53 -15.33
C LEU A 190 14.01 2.10 -14.79
N ASP A 191 15.07 1.30 -14.89
CA ASP A 191 15.09 -0.08 -14.33
C ASP A 191 14.75 -0.07 -12.82
N ARG A 192 15.37 0.83 -12.06
CA ARG A 192 15.12 0.96 -10.62
C ARG A 192 13.67 1.31 -10.31
N VAL A 193 13.08 2.28 -11.03
CA VAL A 193 11.72 2.74 -10.78
C VAL A 193 10.71 1.66 -11.13
N VAL A 194 10.85 0.97 -12.27
CA VAL A 194 9.94 -0.12 -12.65
C VAL A 194 10.03 -1.30 -11.67
N ASN A 195 11.24 -1.63 -11.19
CA ASN A 195 11.42 -2.66 -10.15
C ASN A 195 10.75 -2.27 -8.83
N SER A 196 10.88 -1.00 -8.39
CA SER A 196 10.23 -0.48 -7.20
C SER A 196 8.71 -0.56 -7.34
N THR A 197 8.17 -0.10 -8.47
CA THR A 197 6.75 -0.14 -8.81
C THR A 197 6.20 -1.57 -8.73
N LYS A 198 6.88 -2.53 -9.35
CA LYS A 198 6.50 -3.94 -9.27
C LYS A 198 6.42 -4.43 -7.83
N SER A 199 7.44 -4.13 -7.01
CA SER A 199 7.48 -4.52 -5.60
C SER A 199 6.31 -3.92 -4.82
N ASP A 200 6.00 -2.65 -5.07
CA ASP A 200 4.92 -1.95 -4.40
C ASP A 200 3.56 -2.52 -4.83
N PHE A 201 3.35 -2.78 -6.13
CA PHE A 201 2.14 -3.47 -6.60
C PHE A 201 1.97 -4.85 -5.97
N GLN A 202 3.02 -5.65 -5.89
CA GLN A 202 2.98 -6.96 -5.23
C GLN A 202 2.58 -6.85 -3.75
N SER A 203 2.88 -5.72 -3.10
CA SER A 203 2.50 -5.48 -1.72
C SER A 203 1.00 -5.34 -1.51
N PHE A 204 0.20 -5.10 -2.57
CA PHE A 204 -1.26 -4.99 -2.51
C PHE A 204 -2.00 -6.32 -2.74
N ASP A 205 -1.30 -7.35 -3.24
CA ASP A 205 -1.95 -8.60 -3.60
C ASP A 205 -2.69 -9.22 -2.42
N GLU A 206 -3.95 -9.59 -2.66
CA GLU A 206 -4.90 -10.13 -1.69
C GLU A 206 -5.17 -9.27 -0.45
N LYS A 207 -4.61 -8.07 -0.35
CA LYS A 207 -4.88 -7.15 0.76
C LYS A 207 -6.26 -6.54 0.67
N SER A 208 -6.85 -6.31 1.83
CA SER A 208 -8.18 -5.72 1.96
C SER A 208 -8.20 -4.64 3.04
N PHE A 209 -9.08 -3.67 2.88
CA PHE A 209 -9.44 -2.74 3.95
C PHE A 209 -10.96 -2.62 4.04
N SER A 210 -11.46 -2.18 5.19
CA SER A 210 -12.88 -1.91 5.35
C SER A 210 -13.18 -0.67 6.16
N LEU A 211 -14.27 -0.02 5.77
CA LEU A 211 -14.87 1.12 6.47
C LEU A 211 -16.19 0.67 7.07
N GLY A 212 -16.43 1.00 8.33
CA GLY A 212 -17.67 0.71 9.01
C GLY A 212 -18.40 1.96 9.45
N LEU A 213 -19.70 2.01 9.15
CA LEU A 213 -20.64 3.00 9.66
C LEU A 213 -21.71 2.28 10.46
N GLY A 214 -22.01 2.77 11.65
CA GLY A 214 -23.07 2.23 12.48
C GLY A 214 -23.95 3.35 13.03
N ALA A 215 -25.25 3.11 13.11
CA ALA A 215 -26.16 4.03 13.75
C ALA A 215 -27.26 3.27 14.51
N ASP A 216 -27.49 3.66 15.75
CA ASP A 216 -28.74 3.36 16.42
C ASP A 216 -29.61 4.61 16.29
N PHE A 217 -30.56 4.58 15.35
CA PHE A 217 -31.42 5.74 15.06
C PHE A 217 -32.31 6.06 16.24
N ILE A 218 -32.89 5.03 16.83
CA ILE A 218 -33.71 5.14 18.01
C ILE A 218 -33.74 3.78 18.73
N SER A 219 -33.57 3.79 20.06
CA SER A 219 -33.89 2.66 20.90
C SER A 219 -34.69 3.12 22.11
N PHE A 220 -35.64 2.30 22.51
CA PHE A 220 -36.49 2.56 23.66
C PHE A 220 -36.53 1.33 24.55
N SER A 221 -36.37 1.55 25.85
CA SER A 221 -36.38 0.50 26.88
C SER A 221 -37.33 0.88 28.02
N LEU A 222 -38.27 0.01 28.32
CA LEU A 222 -39.25 0.18 29.35
C LEU A 222 -39.23 -1.04 30.31
N PRO A 223 -38.39 -1.00 31.35
CA PRO A 223 -38.42 -2.01 32.40
C PRO A 223 -39.73 -1.94 33.17
N ARG A 224 -40.29 -3.13 33.51
CA ARG A 224 -41.53 -3.26 34.29
C ARG A 224 -41.44 -4.48 35.20
N GLU A 225 -42.18 -4.46 36.30
CA GLU A 225 -42.40 -5.67 37.07
C GLU A 225 -43.16 -6.71 36.24
N GLY A 226 -42.61 -7.91 36.15
CA GLY A 226 -43.17 -9.03 35.36
C GLY A 226 -42.56 -9.10 33.96
N TYR A 227 -42.92 -8.22 33.05
CA TYR A 227 -42.40 -8.17 31.67
C TYR A 227 -41.86 -6.81 31.32
N SER A 228 -40.64 -6.77 30.88
CA SER A 228 -39.99 -5.56 30.34
C SER A 228 -40.05 -5.56 28.81
N PHE A 229 -40.24 -4.38 28.22
CA PHE A 229 -40.42 -4.22 26.77
C PHE A 229 -39.42 -3.17 26.24
N GLY A 230 -39.00 -3.37 24.99
CA GLY A 230 -38.20 -2.40 24.30
C GLY A 230 -38.30 -2.56 22.79
N PHE A 231 -37.84 -1.56 22.05
CA PHE A 231 -37.65 -1.67 20.62
C PHE A 231 -36.39 -0.90 20.21
N ASN A 232 -35.84 -1.27 19.05
CA ASN A 232 -34.72 -0.57 18.47
C ASN A 232 -34.80 -0.55 16.95
N ILE A 233 -34.26 0.51 16.36
CA ILE A 233 -33.96 0.60 14.93
C ILE A 233 -32.48 0.95 14.82
N SER A 234 -31.72 0.05 14.23
CA SER A 234 -30.27 0.23 14.04
C SER A 234 -29.88 -0.08 12.59
N ASN A 235 -28.79 0.53 12.16
CA ASN A 235 -28.14 0.22 10.91
C ASN A 235 -26.65 -0.03 11.16
N THR A 236 -26.10 -0.99 10.46
CA THR A 236 -24.65 -1.22 10.37
C THR A 236 -24.30 -1.43 8.93
N THR A 237 -23.44 -0.56 8.40
CA THR A 237 -22.95 -0.62 7.03
C THR A 237 -21.43 -0.82 7.09
N SER A 238 -20.94 -1.76 6.29
CA SER A 238 -19.52 -2.01 6.08
C SER A 238 -19.24 -1.95 4.59
N ILE A 239 -18.19 -1.26 4.21
CA ILE A 239 -17.70 -1.20 2.84
C ILE A 239 -16.26 -1.68 2.87
N GLY A 240 -15.96 -2.71 2.12
CA GLY A 240 -14.61 -3.26 1.97
C GLY A 240 -14.16 -3.22 0.53
N ALA A 241 -12.87 -3.10 0.34
CA ALA A 241 -12.24 -3.24 -0.97
C ALA A 241 -11.08 -4.25 -0.87
N LYS A 242 -10.90 -5.02 -1.93
CA LYS A 242 -9.80 -5.97 -2.08
C LYS A 242 -9.23 -5.88 -3.49
N VAL A 243 -7.90 -5.89 -3.57
CA VAL A 243 -7.18 -5.91 -4.85
C VAL A 243 -6.86 -7.35 -5.20
N PHE A 244 -7.07 -7.72 -6.46
CA PHE A 244 -6.72 -9.01 -7.04
C PHE A 244 -5.74 -8.77 -8.17
N LEU A 245 -4.49 -9.10 -7.94
CA LEU A 245 -3.45 -8.94 -8.95
C LEU A 245 -3.40 -10.18 -9.85
N ASN A 246 -3.34 -9.94 -11.17
CA ASN A 246 -3.24 -11.02 -12.14
C ASN A 246 -1.76 -11.35 -12.41
N ASN A 247 -1.43 -12.64 -12.40
CA ASN A 247 -0.08 -13.08 -12.73
C ASN A 247 0.35 -12.71 -14.16
N ASN A 248 -0.59 -12.54 -15.09
CA ASN A 248 -0.27 -12.11 -16.44
C ASN A 248 0.33 -10.70 -16.43
N ASP A 249 -0.24 -9.78 -15.65
CA ASP A 249 0.25 -8.40 -15.55
C ASP A 249 1.69 -8.38 -15.02
N PHE A 250 1.99 -9.24 -14.05
CA PHE A 250 3.37 -9.38 -13.54
C PHE A 250 4.33 -9.98 -14.57
N ASN A 251 3.86 -10.93 -15.38
CA ASN A 251 4.66 -11.47 -16.47
C ASN A 251 4.99 -10.39 -17.52
N GLU A 252 4.03 -9.52 -17.83
CA GLU A 252 4.25 -8.40 -18.75
C GLU A 252 5.25 -7.39 -18.18
N ILE A 253 5.11 -7.05 -16.89
CA ILE A 253 6.09 -6.20 -16.17
C ILE A 253 7.47 -6.89 -16.15
N ASP A 254 7.55 -8.21 -15.96
CA ASP A 254 8.82 -8.95 -15.96
C ASP A 254 9.49 -8.94 -17.33
N LEU A 255 8.72 -9.01 -18.42
CA LEU A 255 9.25 -8.88 -19.78
C LEU A 255 9.81 -7.48 -20.01
N LEU A 256 9.10 -6.43 -19.56
CA LEU A 256 9.60 -5.05 -19.60
C LEU A 256 10.89 -4.89 -18.77
N LEU A 257 10.92 -5.42 -17.56
CA LEU A 257 12.11 -5.40 -16.71
C LEU A 257 13.30 -6.15 -17.31
N SER A 258 13.03 -7.26 -18.01
CA SER A 258 14.06 -7.98 -18.77
C SER A 258 14.67 -7.10 -19.85
N ASP A 259 13.84 -6.35 -20.57
CA ASP A 259 14.30 -5.41 -21.59
C ASP A 259 15.10 -4.24 -21.01
N LEU A 260 14.63 -3.66 -19.90
CA LEU A 260 15.33 -2.59 -19.20
C LEU A 260 16.67 -3.05 -18.62
N THR A 261 16.72 -4.26 -18.09
CA THR A 261 17.98 -4.89 -17.65
C THR A 261 18.94 -5.09 -18.83
N GLY A 262 18.42 -5.52 -20.00
CA GLY A 262 19.20 -5.63 -21.22
C GLY A 262 19.78 -4.29 -21.66
N LEU A 263 18.97 -3.24 -21.72
CA LEU A 263 19.40 -1.87 -22.03
C LEU A 263 20.46 -1.35 -21.06
N THR A 264 20.26 -1.58 -19.76
CA THR A 264 21.20 -1.19 -18.72
C THR A 264 22.55 -1.90 -18.90
N ASN A 265 22.55 -3.19 -19.23
CA ASN A 265 23.77 -3.93 -19.51
C ASN A 265 24.50 -3.37 -20.73
N GLN A 266 23.80 -3.15 -21.87
CA GLN A 266 24.39 -2.57 -23.06
C GLN A 266 24.97 -1.16 -22.80
N SER A 267 24.23 -0.33 -22.07
CA SER A 267 24.69 1.01 -21.69
C SER A 267 25.91 0.97 -20.75
N THR A 268 25.99 -0.04 -19.88
CA THR A 268 27.14 -0.24 -18.98
C THR A 268 28.38 -0.72 -19.76
N GLU A 269 28.22 -1.65 -20.72
CA GLU A 269 29.29 -2.12 -21.61
C GLU A 269 29.83 -0.98 -22.46
N LEU A 270 28.94 -0.17 -23.05
CA LEU A 270 29.33 1.05 -23.76
C LEU A 270 30.09 2.03 -22.86
N THR A 271 29.66 2.20 -21.60
CA THR A 271 30.37 3.07 -20.64
C THR A 271 31.79 2.55 -20.38
N SER A 272 31.98 1.23 -20.29
CA SER A 272 33.30 0.62 -20.09
C SER A 272 34.21 0.87 -21.30
N SER A 273 33.71 0.63 -22.52
CA SER A 273 34.47 0.88 -23.75
C SER A 273 34.83 2.37 -23.93
N MET A 274 33.94 3.28 -23.46
CA MET A 274 34.23 4.72 -23.43
C MET A 274 35.36 5.08 -22.48
N VAL A 275 35.52 4.37 -21.36
CA VAL A 275 36.68 4.58 -20.46
C VAL A 275 37.97 4.18 -21.18
N ASP A 276 37.99 3.06 -21.88
CA ASP A 276 39.14 2.56 -22.63
C ASP A 276 39.51 3.53 -23.76
N LEU A 277 38.52 4.03 -24.49
CA LEU A 277 38.71 5.06 -25.52
C LEU A 277 39.29 6.35 -24.92
N SER A 278 38.78 6.81 -23.78
CA SER A 278 39.27 7.99 -23.09
C SER A 278 40.74 7.82 -22.65
N VAL A 279 41.11 6.64 -22.15
CA VAL A 279 42.48 6.31 -21.76
C VAL A 279 43.40 6.30 -22.97
N ALA A 280 42.99 5.69 -24.10
CA ALA A 280 43.75 5.66 -25.33
C ALA A 280 43.94 7.08 -25.91
N ASN A 281 42.90 7.89 -25.95
CA ASN A 281 42.96 9.30 -26.37
C ASN A 281 43.89 10.14 -25.47
N GLN A 282 43.83 9.94 -24.16
CA GLN A 282 44.69 10.61 -23.20
C GLN A 282 46.19 10.23 -23.44
N ALA A 283 46.47 8.96 -23.77
CA ALA A 283 47.81 8.50 -24.06
C ALA A 283 48.38 9.20 -25.32
N VAL A 284 47.58 9.31 -26.38
CA VAL A 284 47.95 10.09 -27.59
C VAL A 284 48.19 11.56 -27.26
N THR A 285 47.24 12.19 -26.53
CA THR A 285 47.34 13.60 -26.16
C THR A 285 48.60 13.89 -25.30
N ASN A 286 48.90 13.02 -24.36
CA ASN A 286 50.09 13.14 -23.51
C ASN A 286 51.36 13.00 -24.33
N HIS A 287 51.41 12.03 -25.26
CA HIS A 287 52.58 11.86 -26.12
C HIS A 287 52.78 13.05 -27.05
N ILE A 288 51.74 13.63 -27.63
CA ILE A 288 51.78 14.85 -28.41
C ILE A 288 52.38 16.02 -27.59
N GLY A 289 52.07 16.06 -26.28
CA GLY A 289 52.61 17.02 -25.34
C GLY A 289 54.13 16.88 -25.07
N THR A 290 54.74 15.75 -25.42
CA THR A 290 56.18 15.48 -25.27
C THR A 290 56.98 15.76 -26.55
N LEU A 291 56.38 16.43 -27.53
CA LEU A 291 57.03 16.77 -28.78
C LEU A 291 58.36 17.46 -28.52
N PRO A 292 59.49 17.00 -29.10
CA PRO A 292 60.81 17.69 -29.01
C PRO A 292 60.74 19.15 -29.51
N ASP A 293 61.31 20.06 -28.80
CA ASP A 293 61.44 21.49 -29.22
C ASP A 293 62.79 21.72 -29.84
N SER A 294 62.85 22.15 -31.11
CA SER A 294 64.09 22.42 -31.83
C SER A 294 64.93 23.49 -31.15
N ALA A 295 64.36 24.38 -30.34
CA ALA A 295 65.03 25.38 -29.57
C ALA A 295 65.97 24.81 -28.50
N ASP A 296 65.78 23.58 -28.07
CA ASP A 296 66.62 22.91 -27.08
C ASP A 296 67.90 22.29 -27.68
N TYR A 297 68.06 22.35 -29.03
CA TYR A 297 69.15 21.73 -29.76
C TYR A 297 70.05 22.80 -30.42
N SER A 298 71.33 22.56 -30.40
CA SER A 298 72.32 23.56 -30.83
C SER A 298 72.30 23.92 -32.33
N GLY A 299 71.80 23.00 -33.16
CA GLY A 299 71.62 23.18 -34.60
C GLY A 299 70.17 23.54 -35.00
N GLY A 300 69.27 23.75 -34.02
CA GLY A 300 67.84 24.02 -34.27
C GLY A 300 67.16 22.92 -35.07
N ASP A 301 66.26 23.26 -36.02
CA ASP A 301 65.50 22.36 -36.83
C ASP A 301 66.34 21.42 -37.71
N THR A 302 67.59 21.67 -37.90
CA THR A 302 68.52 20.85 -38.69
C THR A 302 69.51 20.05 -37.85
N ASP A 303 69.37 20.06 -36.53
CA ASP A 303 70.24 19.32 -35.62
C ASP A 303 69.93 17.78 -35.81
N PRO A 304 70.95 16.95 -36.08
CA PRO A 304 70.77 15.54 -36.28
C PRO A 304 70.19 14.83 -35.07
N VAL A 305 70.46 15.32 -33.85
CA VAL A 305 69.90 14.70 -32.63
C VAL A 305 68.40 15.07 -32.49
N TYR A 306 68.05 16.32 -32.81
CA TYR A 306 66.64 16.73 -32.88
C TYR A 306 65.87 15.91 -33.87
N LEU A 307 66.35 15.69 -35.06
CA LEU A 307 65.70 14.91 -36.11
C LEU A 307 65.53 13.42 -35.69
N GLN A 308 66.55 12.86 -35.01
CA GLN A 308 66.46 11.51 -34.47
C GLN A 308 65.43 11.41 -33.35
N ASP A 309 65.40 12.34 -32.40
CA ASP A 309 64.41 12.37 -31.32
C ASP A 309 63.03 12.60 -31.89
N LEU A 310 62.87 13.40 -32.93
CA LEU A 310 61.61 13.60 -33.63
C LEU A 310 61.10 12.33 -34.36
N HIS A 311 62.01 11.56 -34.97
CA HIS A 311 61.70 10.28 -35.58
C HIS A 311 61.29 9.25 -34.52
N ILE A 312 62.00 9.16 -33.41
CA ILE A 312 61.62 8.28 -32.28
C ILE A 312 60.23 8.65 -31.77
N TRP A 313 59.98 9.96 -31.55
CA TRP A 313 58.69 10.45 -31.10
C TRP A 313 57.55 10.08 -32.06
N GLY A 314 57.75 10.21 -33.39
CA GLY A 314 56.76 9.83 -34.38
C GLY A 314 56.49 8.33 -34.44
N THR A 315 57.55 7.50 -34.33
CA THR A 315 57.41 6.03 -34.32
C THR A 315 56.74 5.52 -33.02
N GLU A 316 56.90 6.19 -31.89
CA GLU A 316 56.21 5.87 -30.65
C GLU A 316 54.71 6.25 -30.69
N LEU A 317 54.30 7.15 -31.60
CA LEU A 317 52.91 7.55 -31.79
C LEU A 317 52.06 6.47 -32.53
N ASP A 318 52.69 5.66 -33.40
CA ASP A 318 52.02 4.60 -34.19
C ASP A 318 51.25 3.58 -33.29
N PRO A 319 51.87 2.94 -32.29
CA PRO A 319 51.15 2.02 -31.42
C PRO A 319 50.05 2.68 -30.61
N LEU A 320 50.19 3.96 -30.28
CA LEU A 320 49.15 4.72 -29.56
C LEU A 320 47.94 4.99 -30.46
N SER A 321 48.15 5.32 -31.76
CA SER A 321 47.10 5.48 -32.74
C SER A 321 46.38 4.15 -33.01
N THR A 322 47.10 3.04 -33.09
CA THR A 322 46.52 1.70 -33.26
C THR A 322 45.62 1.31 -32.04
N ASN A 323 46.09 1.59 -30.83
CA ASN A 323 45.30 1.34 -29.62
C ASN A 323 44.04 2.21 -29.59
N LEU A 324 44.13 3.45 -30.02
CA LEU A 324 43.01 4.38 -30.11
C LEU A 324 41.98 3.90 -31.15
N ASP A 325 42.42 3.45 -32.34
CA ASP A 325 41.54 2.90 -33.37
C ASP A 325 40.79 1.64 -32.85
N THR A 326 41.50 0.76 -32.13
CA THR A 326 40.91 -0.41 -31.53
C THR A 326 39.83 -0.01 -30.50
N ALA A 327 40.13 0.90 -29.58
CA ALA A 327 39.17 1.36 -28.59
C ALA A 327 37.96 2.09 -29.21
N GLN A 328 38.15 2.82 -30.30
CA GLN A 328 37.07 3.44 -31.06
C GLN A 328 36.18 2.41 -31.73
N GLN A 329 36.74 1.32 -32.28
CA GLN A 329 35.97 0.23 -32.86
C GLN A 329 35.17 -0.52 -31.81
N ASP A 330 35.70 -0.72 -30.61
CA ASP A 330 34.97 -1.34 -29.49
C ASP A 330 33.78 -0.47 -29.09
N VAL A 331 33.95 0.84 -28.89
CA VAL A 331 32.82 1.76 -28.61
C VAL A 331 31.79 1.75 -29.71
N ASN A 332 32.22 1.69 -30.99
CA ASN A 332 31.26 1.61 -32.12
C ASN A 332 30.46 0.31 -32.10
N THR A 333 31.06 -0.80 -31.67
CA THR A 333 30.36 -2.09 -31.55
C THR A 333 29.31 -2.00 -30.45
N GLU A 334 29.69 -1.57 -29.24
CA GLU A 334 28.77 -1.44 -28.10
C GLU A 334 27.65 -0.42 -28.34
N GLN A 335 27.96 0.68 -29.06
CA GLN A 335 26.93 1.66 -29.44
C GLN A 335 25.92 1.06 -30.43
N ASN A 336 26.38 0.27 -31.40
CA ASN A 336 25.51 -0.41 -32.33
C ASN A 336 24.63 -1.46 -31.62
N ASP A 337 25.17 -2.16 -30.63
CA ASP A 337 24.41 -3.13 -29.83
C ASP A 337 23.34 -2.42 -28.99
N LEU A 338 23.64 -1.27 -28.41
CA LEU A 338 22.67 -0.43 -27.69
C LEU A 338 21.55 0.09 -28.62
N VAL A 339 21.91 0.66 -29.79
CA VAL A 339 20.93 1.25 -30.73
C VAL A 339 20.04 0.18 -31.38
N ASN A 340 20.60 -1.00 -31.65
CA ASN A 340 19.87 -2.10 -32.24
C ASN A 340 19.30 -3.07 -31.23
N TYR A 341 19.37 -2.75 -29.94
CA TYR A 341 18.76 -3.60 -28.91
C TYR A 341 17.27 -3.79 -29.20
N ASN A 342 16.83 -5.02 -29.15
CA ASN A 342 15.47 -5.42 -29.47
C ASN A 342 15.00 -6.43 -28.44
N GLY A 343 14.19 -5.98 -27.52
CA GLY A 343 13.54 -6.77 -26.49
C GLY A 343 12.11 -7.15 -26.84
N ASN A 344 11.31 -7.43 -25.84
CA ASN A 344 9.89 -7.76 -25.97
C ASN A 344 9.03 -6.50 -26.17
N TYR A 345 9.32 -5.45 -25.42
CA TYR A 345 8.60 -4.17 -25.40
C TYR A 345 9.44 -2.98 -25.83
N TYR A 346 10.74 -3.15 -25.92
CA TYR A 346 11.64 -2.10 -26.37
C TYR A 346 12.28 -2.51 -27.69
N ALA A 347 12.16 -1.65 -28.70
CA ALA A 347 12.81 -1.84 -29.98
C ALA A 347 13.24 -0.51 -30.59
N SER A 348 14.53 -0.37 -30.94
CA SER A 348 15.08 0.77 -31.68
C SER A 348 14.76 2.14 -31.08
N GLY A 349 14.71 2.25 -29.76
CA GLY A 349 14.46 3.51 -29.06
C GLY A 349 13.03 3.75 -28.58
N ASP A 350 12.08 2.93 -28.99
CA ASP A 350 10.68 3.07 -28.61
C ASP A 350 10.24 1.93 -27.67
N ILE A 351 9.46 2.31 -26.64
CA ILE A 351 8.75 1.36 -25.80
C ILE A 351 7.36 1.13 -26.40
N ASN A 352 7.03 -0.11 -26.69
CA ASN A 352 5.68 -0.48 -27.11
C ASN A 352 4.75 -0.48 -25.87
N SER A 353 4.07 0.65 -25.63
CA SER A 353 3.16 0.82 -24.50
C SER A 353 1.86 0.03 -24.62
N THR A 354 1.48 -0.42 -25.84
CA THR A 354 0.20 -1.11 -26.06
C THR A 354 0.04 -2.42 -25.29
N ALA A 355 1.15 -3.04 -24.89
CA ALA A 355 1.11 -4.23 -24.05
C ALA A 355 0.84 -3.93 -22.56
N LEU A 356 1.10 -2.69 -22.13
CA LEU A 356 0.81 -2.22 -20.75
C LEU A 356 -0.58 -1.61 -20.63
N GLU A 357 -1.35 -1.53 -21.74
CA GLU A 357 -2.70 -0.94 -21.77
C GLU A 357 -3.81 -1.94 -21.38
N ASN A 358 -3.50 -3.22 -21.18
CA ASN A 358 -4.50 -4.25 -20.92
C ASN A 358 -4.19 -5.00 -19.61
N PHE A 359 -4.17 -4.31 -18.49
CA PHE A 359 -4.06 -4.95 -17.18
C PHE A 359 -5.31 -5.77 -16.85
N GLU A 360 -5.10 -7.03 -16.49
CA GLU A 360 -6.15 -7.97 -16.05
C GLU A 360 -6.35 -7.95 -14.52
N SER A 361 -5.58 -7.15 -13.80
CA SER A 361 -5.74 -6.94 -12.36
C SER A 361 -7.04 -6.21 -12.05
N GLU A 362 -7.73 -6.64 -11.01
CA GLU A 362 -9.05 -6.17 -10.64
C GLU A 362 -9.08 -5.67 -9.21
N MET A 363 -9.98 -4.72 -8.94
CA MET A 363 -10.35 -4.31 -7.59
C MET A 363 -11.83 -4.65 -7.37
N GLU A 364 -12.12 -5.32 -6.28
CA GLU A 364 -13.50 -5.61 -5.90
C GLU A 364 -13.91 -4.76 -4.71
N ILE A 365 -15.03 -4.06 -4.83
CA ILE A 365 -15.65 -3.30 -3.75
C ILE A 365 -16.93 -4.02 -3.34
N VAL A 366 -17.04 -4.28 -2.04
CA VAL A 366 -18.24 -4.86 -1.44
C VAL A 366 -18.75 -3.97 -0.34
N GLY A 367 -20.00 -3.54 -0.47
CA GLY A 367 -20.74 -2.85 0.57
C GLY A 367 -21.84 -3.73 1.13
N ALA A 368 -21.99 -3.77 2.45
CA ALA A 368 -23.10 -4.47 3.09
C ALA A 368 -23.72 -3.59 4.17
N GLY A 369 -25.00 -3.26 4.00
CA GLY A 369 -25.80 -2.53 4.96
C GLY A 369 -26.88 -3.43 5.57
N ILE A 370 -26.94 -3.50 6.89
CA ILE A 370 -27.96 -4.24 7.63
C ILE A 370 -28.75 -3.26 8.48
N THR A 371 -30.03 -3.09 8.15
CA THR A 371 -30.97 -2.34 9.00
C THR A 371 -31.82 -3.32 9.78
N GLU A 372 -31.81 -3.20 11.10
CA GLU A 372 -32.57 -4.06 12.01
C GLU A 372 -33.67 -3.27 12.71
N PHE A 373 -34.87 -3.86 12.74
CA PHE A 373 -35.97 -3.44 13.59
C PHE A 373 -36.25 -4.55 14.58
N GLY A 374 -35.95 -4.33 15.86
CA GLY A 374 -36.09 -5.32 16.93
C GLY A 374 -37.11 -4.92 17.99
N VAL A 375 -37.86 -5.92 18.48
CA VAL A 375 -38.74 -5.78 19.65
C VAL A 375 -38.25 -6.71 20.74
N THR A 376 -37.82 -6.13 21.87
CA THR A 376 -37.27 -6.89 22.99
C THR A 376 -38.33 -7.14 24.06
N ILE A 377 -38.40 -8.37 24.53
CA ILE A 377 -39.24 -8.80 25.67
C ILE A 377 -38.32 -9.52 26.65
N ALA A 378 -38.33 -9.12 27.90
CA ALA A 378 -37.54 -9.76 28.95
C ALA A 378 -38.36 -9.96 30.23
N ARG A 379 -37.95 -10.94 31.02
CA ARG A 379 -38.59 -11.28 32.27
C ARG A 379 -37.61 -11.93 33.25
N ASP A 380 -37.87 -11.72 34.55
CA ASP A 380 -37.20 -12.44 35.63
C ASP A 380 -37.90 -13.77 35.91
N PHE A 381 -37.11 -14.76 36.22
CA PHE A 381 -37.51 -16.10 36.57
C PHE A 381 -36.86 -16.53 37.87
N GLU A 382 -37.59 -17.30 38.67
CA GLU A 382 -37.04 -18.00 39.82
C GLU A 382 -36.94 -19.51 39.53
N TYR A 383 -35.75 -20.06 39.72
CA TYR A 383 -35.51 -21.49 39.61
C TYR A 383 -34.56 -21.95 40.72
N MET A 384 -34.96 -22.96 41.49
CA MET A 384 -34.22 -23.50 42.64
C MET A 384 -33.81 -22.41 43.66
N SER A 385 -34.68 -21.45 43.96
CA SER A 385 -34.45 -20.29 44.85
C SER A 385 -33.39 -19.30 44.34
N GLU A 386 -33.05 -19.37 43.07
CA GLU A 386 -32.13 -18.44 42.41
C GLU A 386 -32.89 -17.64 41.35
N SER A 387 -32.72 -16.33 41.35
CA SER A 387 -33.32 -15.45 40.34
C SER A 387 -32.36 -15.25 39.17
N PHE A 388 -32.89 -15.29 37.95
CA PHE A 388 -32.20 -14.97 36.70
C PHE A 388 -33.13 -14.26 35.73
N SER A 389 -32.61 -13.45 34.86
CA SER A 389 -33.35 -12.77 33.80
C SER A 389 -33.16 -13.50 32.47
N ALA A 390 -34.21 -13.57 31.67
CA ALA A 390 -34.16 -14.05 30.29
C ALA A 390 -34.84 -13.05 29.36
N GLY A 391 -34.35 -12.92 28.16
CA GLY A 391 -34.90 -12.03 27.16
C GLY A 391 -34.80 -12.59 25.74
N ILE A 392 -35.68 -12.10 24.89
CA ILE A 392 -35.75 -12.43 23.48
C ILE A 392 -36.01 -11.17 22.68
N THR A 393 -35.34 -11.05 21.52
CA THR A 393 -35.57 -9.99 20.55
C THR A 393 -35.84 -10.57 19.18
N PRO A 394 -37.12 -10.85 18.84
CA PRO A 394 -37.49 -11.03 17.43
C PRO A 394 -37.21 -9.75 16.67
N LYS A 395 -36.61 -9.88 15.47
CA LYS A 395 -36.23 -8.75 14.63
C LYS A 395 -36.48 -9.02 13.14
N ILE A 396 -36.79 -7.93 12.43
CA ILE A 396 -36.82 -7.90 10.98
C ILE A 396 -35.53 -7.21 10.54
N MET A 397 -34.87 -7.78 9.55
CA MET A 397 -33.61 -7.30 9.00
C MET A 397 -33.79 -6.99 7.52
N SER A 398 -33.35 -5.82 7.09
CA SER A 398 -33.20 -5.46 5.68
C SER A 398 -31.72 -5.43 5.37
N LEU A 399 -31.30 -6.33 4.48
CA LEU A 399 -29.94 -6.42 3.99
C LEU A 399 -29.87 -5.76 2.63
N ASN A 400 -28.90 -4.87 2.45
CA ASN A 400 -28.52 -4.31 1.18
C ASN A 400 -27.05 -4.65 0.95
N ILE A 401 -26.77 -5.45 -0.08
CA ILE A 401 -25.42 -5.92 -0.41
C ILE A 401 -25.08 -5.40 -1.80
N PHE A 402 -24.07 -4.54 -1.87
CA PHE A 402 -23.48 -4.05 -3.09
C PHE A 402 -22.20 -4.83 -3.36
N GLU A 403 -21.98 -5.25 -4.60
CA GLU A 403 -20.78 -5.95 -5.02
C GLU A 403 -20.45 -5.58 -6.47
N LYS A 404 -19.28 -5.02 -6.69
CA LYS A 404 -18.79 -4.68 -8.02
C LYS A 404 -17.29 -4.95 -8.12
N ARG A 405 -16.91 -5.54 -9.23
CA ARG A 405 -15.55 -5.76 -9.62
C ARG A 405 -15.20 -4.84 -10.79
N PHE A 406 -14.06 -4.19 -10.72
CA PHE A 406 -13.55 -3.25 -11.71
C PHE A 406 -12.20 -3.75 -12.19
N SER A 407 -11.91 -3.67 -13.49
CA SER A 407 -10.53 -3.67 -13.94
C SER A 407 -9.83 -2.39 -13.49
N VAL A 408 -8.52 -2.42 -13.34
CA VAL A 408 -7.75 -1.23 -12.97
C VAL A 408 -7.95 -0.11 -14.00
N ASP A 409 -8.11 -0.45 -15.28
CA ASP A 409 -8.29 0.49 -16.38
C ASP A 409 -9.68 1.15 -16.40
N GLU A 410 -10.73 0.43 -15.93
CA GLU A 410 -12.11 0.93 -15.94
C GLU A 410 -12.44 1.77 -14.70
N ALA A 411 -11.64 1.70 -13.65
CA ALA A 411 -11.96 2.29 -12.35
C ALA A 411 -12.13 3.82 -12.40
N GLU A 412 -11.37 4.53 -13.23
CA GLU A 412 -11.45 6.00 -13.33
C GLU A 412 -12.76 6.46 -13.99
N ASP A 413 -13.23 5.76 -15.02
CA ASP A 413 -14.43 6.14 -15.77
C ASP A 413 -15.73 5.76 -15.05
N GLU A 414 -15.79 4.62 -14.36
CA GLU A 414 -17.00 4.12 -13.70
C GLU A 414 -17.34 4.82 -12.38
N PHE A 415 -16.37 5.38 -11.65
CA PHE A 415 -16.64 6.15 -10.43
C PHE A 415 -17.42 7.45 -10.65
N GLY A 416 -17.57 7.88 -11.90
CA GLY A 416 -18.29 9.12 -12.27
C GLY A 416 -19.80 9.10 -11.98
N ASP A 417 -20.48 7.95 -11.96
CA ASP A 417 -21.91 7.80 -11.64
C ASP A 417 -22.17 6.74 -10.55
N THR A 418 -21.66 7.02 -9.38
CA THR A 418 -21.70 6.12 -8.21
C THR A 418 -23.12 5.69 -7.82
N ALA A 419 -24.15 6.51 -8.06
CA ALA A 419 -25.52 6.20 -7.67
C ALA A 419 -26.14 5.11 -8.54
N THR A 420 -25.98 5.19 -9.85
CA THR A 420 -26.45 4.18 -10.82
C THR A 420 -25.68 2.87 -10.61
N LEU A 421 -24.40 2.96 -10.37
CA LEU A 421 -23.51 1.83 -10.11
C LEU A 421 -23.93 1.03 -8.86
N ILE A 422 -24.32 1.70 -7.78
CA ILE A 422 -24.83 1.06 -6.56
C ILE A 422 -26.19 0.41 -6.82
N ASP A 423 -27.09 1.07 -7.51
CA ASP A 423 -28.44 0.55 -7.76
C ASP A 423 -28.44 -0.72 -8.61
N GLU A 424 -27.62 -0.74 -9.68
CA GLU A 424 -27.54 -1.90 -10.59
C GLU A 424 -26.82 -3.10 -9.99
N ASN A 425 -25.90 -2.90 -9.03
CA ASN A 425 -25.09 -3.95 -8.44
C ASN A 425 -25.49 -4.29 -6.99
N SER A 426 -26.69 -3.91 -6.55
CA SER A 426 -27.19 -4.16 -5.20
C SER A 426 -28.21 -5.28 -5.13
N THR A 427 -28.08 -6.14 -4.13
CA THR A 427 -29.08 -7.14 -3.74
C THR A 427 -29.78 -6.69 -2.46
N ASN A 428 -31.11 -6.59 -2.49
CA ASN A 428 -31.93 -6.22 -1.34
C ASN A 428 -32.73 -7.42 -0.85
N VAL A 429 -32.56 -7.79 0.44
CA VAL A 429 -33.26 -8.91 1.06
C VAL A 429 -33.88 -8.48 2.38
N ILE A 430 -35.16 -8.84 2.59
CA ILE A 430 -35.84 -8.68 3.88
C ILE A 430 -36.00 -10.05 4.52
N THR A 431 -35.59 -10.18 5.77
CA THR A 431 -35.63 -11.43 6.50
C THR A 431 -35.97 -11.20 7.98
N ALA A 432 -36.18 -12.27 8.71
CA ALA A 432 -36.43 -12.23 10.16
C ALA A 432 -35.43 -13.09 10.91
N ASN A 433 -35.02 -12.63 12.10
CA ASN A 433 -34.11 -13.35 12.99
C ASN A 433 -34.53 -13.15 14.45
N VAL A 434 -33.81 -13.78 15.37
CA VAL A 434 -34.07 -13.72 16.80
C VAL A 434 -32.79 -13.71 17.60
N ASP A 435 -32.72 -12.80 18.57
CA ASP A 435 -31.66 -12.78 19.57
C ASP A 435 -32.21 -13.29 20.92
N VAL A 436 -31.45 -14.09 21.63
CA VAL A 436 -31.84 -14.64 22.95
C VAL A 436 -30.72 -14.40 23.97
N GLY A 437 -31.10 -14.09 25.20
CA GLY A 437 -30.13 -13.84 26.25
C GLY A 437 -30.58 -14.25 27.63
N VAL A 438 -29.61 -14.53 28.48
CA VAL A 438 -29.83 -14.78 29.91
C VAL A 438 -28.82 -13.95 30.71
N ALA A 439 -29.23 -13.55 31.91
CA ALA A 439 -28.36 -12.82 32.85
C ALA A 439 -28.69 -13.22 34.30
N LYS A 440 -27.70 -13.16 35.16
CA LYS A 440 -27.86 -13.41 36.59
C LYS A 440 -27.11 -12.35 37.38
N ASN A 441 -27.78 -11.80 38.40
CA ASN A 441 -27.26 -10.87 39.36
C ASN A 441 -26.93 -11.56 40.69
N TRP A 442 -25.84 -11.17 41.32
CA TRP A 442 -25.47 -11.48 42.69
C TRP A 442 -25.17 -10.20 43.40
N ASP A 443 -26.04 -9.85 44.39
CA ASP A 443 -25.91 -8.63 45.17
C ASP A 443 -24.93 -8.80 46.32
N ASN A 444 -24.40 -7.69 46.79
CA ASN A 444 -23.49 -7.63 47.95
C ASN A 444 -22.18 -8.43 47.81
N VAL A 445 -21.72 -8.63 46.58
CA VAL A 445 -20.42 -9.26 46.29
C VAL A 445 -19.34 -8.18 46.19
N LEU A 446 -18.28 -8.27 47.02
CA LEU A 446 -17.15 -7.32 47.06
C LEU A 446 -17.60 -5.84 47.18
N ARG A 447 -18.62 -5.55 47.99
CA ARG A 447 -19.22 -4.21 48.19
C ARG A 447 -19.92 -3.66 46.93
N GLY A 448 -20.32 -4.50 46.02
CA GLY A 448 -21.02 -4.17 44.79
C GLY A 448 -21.96 -5.29 44.34
N GLN A 449 -22.31 -5.28 43.09
CA GLN A 449 -23.08 -6.28 42.40
C GLN A 449 -22.20 -6.97 41.34
N VAL A 450 -22.25 -8.29 41.25
CA VAL A 450 -21.69 -9.06 40.15
C VAL A 450 -22.82 -9.48 39.23
N ARG A 451 -22.64 -9.31 37.95
CA ARG A 451 -23.56 -9.80 36.92
C ARG A 451 -22.81 -10.69 35.94
N ALA A 452 -23.40 -11.82 35.54
CA ALA A 452 -22.94 -12.61 34.42
C ALA A 452 -24.05 -12.70 33.39
N GLY A 453 -23.68 -12.79 32.11
CA GLY A 453 -24.61 -12.90 31.01
C GLY A 453 -24.11 -13.82 29.91
N LEU A 454 -25.04 -14.35 29.15
CA LEU A 454 -24.84 -15.10 27.92
C LEU A 454 -25.84 -14.59 26.89
N VAL A 455 -25.40 -14.40 25.67
CA VAL A 455 -26.26 -14.01 24.55
C VAL A 455 -25.93 -14.84 23.31
N ILE A 456 -26.96 -15.15 22.55
CA ILE A 456 -26.88 -15.68 21.20
C ILE A 456 -27.65 -14.69 20.31
N LYS A 457 -26.99 -14.03 19.40
CA LYS A 457 -27.61 -13.19 18.37
C LYS A 457 -27.71 -13.95 17.06
N ASP A 458 -28.68 -13.56 16.23
CA ASP A 458 -28.91 -14.13 14.90
C ASP A 458 -29.09 -15.67 14.96
N LEU A 459 -29.95 -16.12 15.84
CA LEU A 459 -30.14 -17.54 16.16
C LEU A 459 -30.51 -18.40 14.93
N ILE A 460 -31.14 -17.81 13.92
CA ILE A 460 -31.58 -18.49 12.70
C ILE A 460 -30.54 -18.27 11.61
N PRO A 461 -29.74 -19.31 11.24
CA PRO A 461 -28.77 -19.20 10.16
C PRO A 461 -29.47 -18.93 8.82
N GLN A 462 -28.90 -18.05 8.01
CA GLN A 462 -29.44 -17.66 6.71
C GLN A 462 -28.30 -17.42 5.71
N THR A 463 -28.52 -17.80 4.45
CA THR A 463 -27.60 -17.57 3.34
C THR A 463 -28.34 -16.86 2.22
N PHE A 464 -27.71 -15.88 1.63
CA PHE A 464 -28.24 -15.04 0.54
C PHE A 464 -27.26 -15.08 -0.62
N GLU A 465 -27.78 -15.29 -1.82
CA GLU A 465 -26.99 -15.19 -3.05
C GLU A 465 -26.96 -13.72 -3.50
N THR A 466 -25.77 -13.21 -3.82
CA THR A 466 -25.55 -11.86 -4.34
C THR A 466 -25.79 -11.81 -5.85
N THR A 467 -25.80 -10.62 -6.44
CA THR A 467 -25.91 -10.43 -7.89
C THR A 467 -24.74 -11.06 -8.66
N SER A 468 -23.57 -11.19 -8.04
CA SER A 468 -22.39 -11.87 -8.61
C SER A 468 -22.46 -13.40 -8.50
N GLY A 469 -23.48 -13.96 -7.80
CA GLY A 469 -23.59 -15.38 -7.50
C GLY A 469 -22.75 -15.84 -6.30
N ALA A 470 -22.19 -14.91 -5.53
CA ALA A 470 -21.51 -15.24 -4.29
C ALA A 470 -22.51 -15.41 -3.12
N ASP A 471 -22.19 -16.30 -2.19
CA ASP A 471 -23.01 -16.54 -1.01
C ASP A 471 -22.56 -15.64 0.16
N VAL A 472 -23.51 -14.89 0.72
CA VAL A 472 -23.35 -14.13 1.97
C VAL A 472 -24.20 -14.79 3.06
N SER A 473 -23.60 -15.12 4.19
CA SER A 473 -24.28 -15.83 5.27
C SER A 473 -24.32 -15.02 6.56
N ILE A 474 -25.45 -15.09 7.26
CA ILE A 474 -25.62 -14.60 8.63
C ILE A 474 -25.86 -15.79 9.53
N GLY A 475 -25.03 -15.96 10.56
CA GLY A 475 -25.11 -17.08 11.48
C GLY A 475 -25.09 -16.68 12.95
N PRO A 476 -25.36 -17.64 13.85
CA PRO A 476 -25.43 -17.41 15.28
C PRO A 476 -24.11 -16.93 15.86
N LYS A 477 -24.15 -15.81 16.61
CA LYS A 477 -23.04 -15.22 17.36
C LYS A 477 -23.27 -15.44 18.85
N MET A 478 -22.33 -16.07 19.52
CA MET A 478 -22.42 -16.36 20.94
C MET A 478 -21.33 -15.64 21.72
N ARG A 479 -21.74 -14.88 22.75
CA ARG A 479 -20.85 -14.16 23.64
C ARG A 479 -21.24 -14.37 25.09
N ILE A 480 -20.24 -14.56 25.96
CA ILE A 480 -20.40 -14.54 27.42
C ILE A 480 -19.76 -13.29 27.99
N GLY A 481 -20.28 -12.81 29.12
CA GLY A 481 -19.70 -11.66 29.78
C GLY A 481 -19.97 -11.64 31.27
N GLY A 482 -19.11 -10.91 31.98
CA GLY A 482 -19.23 -10.66 33.40
C GLY A 482 -18.95 -9.19 33.72
N ALA A 483 -19.63 -8.66 34.72
CA ALA A 483 -19.38 -7.32 35.22
C ALA A 483 -19.44 -7.25 36.75
N HIS A 484 -18.56 -6.48 37.35
CA HIS A 484 -18.62 -6.07 38.74
C HIS A 484 -18.90 -4.57 38.81
N MET A 485 -19.97 -4.22 39.45
CA MET A 485 -20.48 -2.86 39.52
C MET A 485 -20.55 -2.37 40.98
N THR A 486 -19.99 -1.21 41.22
CA THR A 486 -20.13 -0.48 42.49
C THR A 486 -20.76 0.89 42.24
N ARG A 487 -20.97 1.68 43.24
CA ARG A 487 -21.43 3.07 43.09
C ARG A 487 -20.50 3.92 42.18
N TRP A 488 -19.18 3.62 42.20
CA TRP A 488 -18.15 4.46 41.58
C TRP A 488 -17.52 3.80 40.37
N THR A 489 -17.57 2.47 40.26
CA THR A 489 -16.81 1.74 39.27
C THR A 489 -17.63 0.62 38.62
N THR A 490 -17.43 0.41 37.33
CA THR A 490 -17.84 -0.80 36.61
C THR A 490 -16.60 -1.43 36.01
N LEU A 491 -16.35 -2.69 36.32
CA LEU A 491 -15.35 -3.52 35.63
C LEU A 491 -16.10 -4.59 34.84
N ALA A 492 -15.74 -4.77 33.58
CA ALA A 492 -16.41 -5.73 32.69
C ALA A 492 -15.41 -6.54 31.88
N ALA A 493 -15.80 -7.78 31.57
CA ALA A 493 -15.07 -8.66 30.65
C ALA A 493 -16.07 -9.46 29.82
N ASP A 494 -15.88 -9.47 28.51
CA ASP A 494 -16.67 -10.25 27.54
C ASP A 494 -15.75 -11.11 26.66
N LEU A 495 -16.25 -12.28 26.25
CA LEU A 495 -15.56 -13.21 25.39
C LEU A 495 -16.51 -13.77 24.33
N ASP A 496 -16.15 -13.64 23.05
CA ASP A 496 -16.80 -14.34 21.95
C ASP A 496 -16.50 -15.83 22.01
N ILE A 497 -17.55 -16.64 22.01
CA ILE A 497 -17.43 -18.11 21.94
C ILE A 497 -17.33 -18.56 20.49
N THR A 498 -18.11 -17.92 19.60
CA THR A 498 -18.05 -18.15 18.15
C THR A 498 -17.00 -17.25 17.52
N GLU A 499 -16.36 -17.74 16.47
CA GLU A 499 -15.65 -16.92 15.51
C GLU A 499 -16.66 -16.31 14.54
N ASN A 500 -16.59 -15.01 14.33
CA ASN A 500 -17.51 -14.25 13.50
C ASN A 500 -16.74 -13.81 12.24
N GLN A 501 -17.29 -14.10 11.07
CA GLN A 501 -16.71 -13.74 9.78
C GLN A 501 -17.29 -12.40 9.29
N PRO A 502 -16.52 -11.53 8.66
CA PRO A 502 -17.09 -10.39 7.95
C PRO A 502 -18.00 -10.86 6.82
N LEU A 503 -18.90 -10.01 6.34
CA LEU A 503 -19.85 -10.40 5.29
C LEU A 503 -19.14 -10.79 3.99
N LYS A 504 -18.01 -10.18 3.64
CA LYS A 504 -17.17 -10.62 2.54
C LYS A 504 -15.68 -10.31 2.78
N TYR A 505 -15.29 -9.04 2.95
CA TYR A 505 -13.92 -8.65 3.20
C TYR A 505 -13.71 -8.16 4.63
N GLY A 506 -12.54 -8.41 5.16
CA GLY A 506 -12.13 -8.12 6.52
C GLY A 506 -11.65 -9.38 7.25
N THR A 507 -11.11 -9.18 8.43
CA THR A 507 -10.55 -10.27 9.22
C THR A 507 -11.63 -10.98 10.07
N PRO A 508 -11.56 -12.31 10.24
CA PRO A 508 -12.40 -13.04 11.21
C PRO A 508 -12.24 -12.45 12.61
N THR A 509 -13.33 -12.38 13.36
CA THR A 509 -13.31 -11.76 14.70
C THR A 509 -13.76 -12.72 15.79
N ARG A 510 -12.95 -12.78 16.86
CA ARG A 510 -13.25 -13.46 18.11
C ARG A 510 -12.70 -12.62 19.26
N TYR A 511 -13.51 -11.73 19.79
CA TYR A 511 -13.04 -10.73 20.72
C TYR A 511 -12.99 -11.20 22.18
N LEU A 512 -11.87 -10.89 22.83
CA LEU A 512 -11.79 -10.73 24.27
C LEU A 512 -11.79 -9.23 24.58
N GLY A 513 -12.81 -8.75 25.26
CA GLY A 513 -12.95 -7.37 25.70
C GLY A 513 -12.78 -7.23 27.21
N LEU A 514 -12.06 -6.19 27.64
CA LEU A 514 -11.92 -5.79 29.04
C LEU A 514 -12.24 -4.30 29.14
N GLY A 515 -13.04 -3.92 30.13
CA GLY A 515 -13.45 -2.53 30.29
C GLY A 515 -13.52 -2.09 31.74
N ALA A 516 -13.24 -0.81 31.95
CA ALA A 516 -13.39 -0.13 33.23
C ALA A 516 -14.10 1.22 33.04
N GLU A 517 -15.06 1.51 33.89
CA GLU A 517 -15.72 2.80 34.00
C GLU A 517 -15.55 3.35 35.43
N PHE A 518 -15.22 4.64 35.49
CA PHE A 518 -15.27 5.40 36.72
C PHE A 518 -16.36 6.47 36.63
N ASN A 519 -17.34 6.41 37.54
CA ASN A 519 -18.48 7.30 37.59
C ASN A 519 -18.23 8.39 38.66
N ALA A 520 -17.86 9.57 38.19
CA ALA A 520 -17.64 10.71 39.05
C ALA A 520 -18.94 11.55 39.18
N TYR A 521 -19.37 11.82 40.42
CA TYR A 521 -20.52 12.69 40.72
C TYR A 521 -21.87 12.28 40.12
N ASN A 522 -22.03 11.03 39.65
CA ASN A 522 -23.21 10.47 38.95
C ASN A 522 -23.60 11.12 37.63
N TRP A 523 -22.84 12.08 37.13
CA TRP A 523 -23.10 12.75 35.84
C TRP A 523 -21.89 12.83 34.93
N PHE A 524 -20.70 12.49 35.39
CA PHE A 524 -19.47 12.44 34.61
C PHE A 524 -18.84 11.07 34.71
N LYS A 525 -18.61 10.44 33.56
CA LYS A 525 -18.08 9.09 33.47
C LYS A 525 -16.81 9.10 32.62
N VAL A 526 -15.77 8.44 33.10
CA VAL A 526 -14.52 8.19 32.35
C VAL A 526 -14.40 6.70 32.15
N ARG A 527 -14.07 6.29 30.92
CA ARG A 527 -14.00 4.89 30.53
C ARG A 527 -12.69 4.59 29.85
N GLY A 528 -12.19 3.38 30.04
CA GLY A 528 -11.06 2.82 29.32
C GLY A 528 -11.29 1.35 29.06
N GLY A 529 -10.76 0.86 27.97
CA GLY A 529 -10.92 -0.52 27.58
C GLY A 529 -9.76 -1.06 26.78
N TYR A 530 -9.75 -2.37 26.69
CA TYR A 530 -8.83 -3.17 25.90
C TYR A 530 -9.63 -4.23 25.17
N ARG A 531 -9.37 -4.39 23.89
CA ARG A 531 -9.95 -5.44 23.06
C ARG A 531 -8.83 -6.17 22.32
N ASN A 532 -8.92 -7.49 22.26
CA ASN A 532 -8.03 -8.31 21.47
C ASN A 532 -8.84 -9.25 20.60
N ASN A 533 -8.53 -9.34 19.31
CA ASN A 533 -9.11 -10.32 18.39
C ASN A 533 -8.30 -11.61 18.47
N LEU A 534 -8.89 -12.67 19.01
CA LEU A 534 -8.23 -13.96 19.22
C LEU A 534 -8.07 -14.78 17.92
N SER A 535 -8.67 -14.33 16.82
CA SER A 535 -8.55 -14.98 15.50
C SER A 535 -7.37 -14.44 14.67
N VAL A 536 -6.76 -13.33 15.12
CA VAL A 536 -5.68 -12.64 14.40
C VAL A 536 -4.55 -12.31 15.39
N GLU A 537 -3.31 -12.51 14.97
CA GLU A 537 -2.14 -12.12 15.76
C GLU A 537 -2.01 -10.59 15.81
N ASP A 538 -1.42 -10.06 16.88
CA ASP A 538 -1.14 -8.63 17.09
C ASP A 538 -2.32 -7.66 16.88
N SER A 539 -3.52 -8.08 17.27
CA SER A 539 -4.76 -7.31 17.09
C SER A 539 -5.21 -6.55 18.35
N HIS A 540 -4.29 -5.97 19.08
CA HIS A 540 -4.58 -5.24 20.31
C HIS A 540 -5.18 -3.86 20.01
N VAL A 541 -6.32 -3.54 20.61
CA VAL A 541 -6.99 -2.25 20.48
C VAL A 541 -7.18 -1.64 21.86
N LEU A 542 -6.79 -0.39 22.01
CA LEU A 542 -7.09 0.42 23.20
C LEU A 542 -8.27 1.32 22.92
N SER A 543 -9.13 1.50 23.90
CA SER A 543 -10.28 2.37 23.80
C SER A 543 -10.38 3.29 25.02
N ALA A 544 -10.95 4.47 24.80
CA ALA A 544 -11.25 5.44 25.85
C ALA A 544 -12.57 6.15 25.55
N GLY A 545 -13.22 6.69 26.57
CA GLY A 545 -14.44 7.44 26.38
C GLY A 545 -14.83 8.30 27.57
N LEU A 546 -15.69 9.27 27.26
CA LEU A 546 -16.24 10.21 28.23
C LEU A 546 -17.77 10.20 28.12
N GLY A 547 -18.43 10.24 29.25
CA GLY A 547 -19.87 10.40 29.35
C GLY A 547 -20.23 11.60 30.22
N PHE A 548 -21.14 12.42 29.72
CA PHE A 548 -21.70 13.53 30.43
C PHE A 548 -23.22 13.40 30.47
N THR A 549 -23.78 13.09 31.64
CA THR A 549 -25.19 12.69 31.81
C THR A 549 -25.91 13.54 32.89
N PRO A 550 -25.95 14.87 32.75
CA PRO A 550 -26.69 15.70 33.70
C PRO A 550 -28.20 15.53 33.53
N TRP A 551 -28.92 15.43 34.62
CA TRP A 551 -30.40 15.37 34.67
C TRP A 551 -31.01 14.26 33.77
N GLY A 552 -30.29 13.13 33.59
CA GLY A 552 -30.81 12.01 32.79
C GLY A 552 -30.63 12.16 31.26
N VAL A 553 -30.09 13.27 30.78
CA VAL A 553 -29.72 13.45 29.37
C VAL A 553 -28.23 13.19 29.22
N GLY A 554 -27.85 12.24 28.38
CA GLY A 554 -26.49 11.79 28.20
C GLY A 554 -25.93 12.18 26.86
N LEU A 555 -24.74 12.81 26.87
CA LEU A 555 -23.89 12.97 25.70
C LEU A 555 -22.62 12.18 25.95
N GLU A 556 -22.34 11.19 25.11
CA GLU A 556 -21.26 10.27 25.32
C GLU A 556 -20.39 10.11 24.05
N PHE A 557 -19.09 10.00 24.26
CA PHE A 557 -18.09 9.82 23.20
C PHE A 557 -17.17 8.66 23.53
N ALA A 558 -16.77 7.94 22.50
CA ALA A 558 -15.74 6.93 22.59
C ALA A 558 -14.84 6.97 21.35
N GLY A 559 -13.59 6.55 21.54
CA GLY A 559 -12.64 6.32 20.46
C GLY A 559 -11.79 5.10 20.78
N TRP A 560 -11.30 4.45 19.74
CA TRP A 560 -10.37 3.33 19.86
C TRP A 560 -9.36 3.37 18.74
N PHE A 561 -8.23 2.71 18.96
CA PHE A 561 -7.15 2.60 17.98
C PHE A 561 -6.24 1.41 18.31
N LYS A 562 -5.50 0.93 17.30
CA LYS A 562 -4.47 -0.09 17.45
C LYS A 562 -3.12 0.57 17.75
N PRO A 563 -2.51 0.34 18.94
CA PRO A 563 -1.24 0.98 19.32
C PRO A 563 -0.04 0.20 18.77
N LYS A 564 0.23 0.23 17.46
CA LYS A 564 1.42 -0.42 16.90
C LYS A 564 2.67 0.46 17.09
N SER A 565 2.52 1.78 16.91
CA SER A 565 3.53 2.79 17.23
C SER A 565 2.84 4.13 17.48
N LEU A 566 3.16 4.79 18.61
CA LEU A 566 2.66 6.14 18.89
C LEU A 566 3.44 7.23 18.15
N ASP A 567 4.56 6.87 17.51
CA ASP A 567 5.41 7.80 16.78
C ASP A 567 4.99 7.98 15.32
N LYS A 568 4.13 7.08 14.80
CA LYS A 568 3.64 7.10 13.42
C LYS A 568 2.12 6.98 13.39
N TRP A 569 1.45 8.07 13.05
CA TRP A 569 -0.02 8.15 13.02
C TRP A 569 -0.66 7.23 11.98
N ASP A 570 0.03 6.91 10.91
CA ASP A 570 -0.36 5.99 9.86
C ASP A 570 -0.52 4.54 10.36
N GLU A 571 0.30 4.11 11.33
CA GLU A 571 0.18 2.80 11.96
C GLU A 571 -0.97 2.73 12.98
N VAL A 572 -1.47 3.87 13.45
CA VAL A 572 -2.59 3.97 14.40
C VAL A 572 -3.94 3.66 13.74
N ILE A 573 -4.06 3.84 12.42
CA ILE A 573 -5.31 3.74 11.66
C ILE A 573 -5.70 2.28 11.37
N GLN A 574 -4.85 1.30 11.59
CA GLN A 574 -5.09 -0.12 11.22
C GLN A 574 -6.39 -0.73 11.81
N ASP A 575 -6.78 -0.34 13.02
CA ASP A 575 -8.12 -0.59 13.59
C ASP A 575 -8.45 0.61 14.47
N ALA A 576 -9.18 1.56 13.94
CA ALA A 576 -9.53 2.79 14.61
C ALA A 576 -11.01 3.13 14.43
N GLY A 577 -11.54 3.93 15.36
CA GLY A 577 -12.89 4.44 15.19
C GLY A 577 -13.33 5.33 16.33
N ALA A 578 -14.52 5.86 16.13
CA ALA A 578 -15.17 6.76 17.09
C ALA A 578 -16.68 6.55 17.15
N VAL A 579 -17.26 6.88 18.29
CA VAL A 579 -18.71 6.89 18.52
C VAL A 579 -19.12 8.17 19.20
N ALA A 580 -20.23 8.72 18.76
CA ALA A 580 -20.95 9.78 19.48
C ALA A 580 -22.39 9.35 19.72
N GLN A 581 -22.91 9.53 20.92
CA GLN A 581 -24.24 9.08 21.35
C GLN A 581 -24.96 10.15 22.15
N LEU A 582 -26.24 10.34 21.85
CA LEU A 582 -27.19 11.06 22.68
C LEU A 582 -28.19 10.08 23.28
N SER A 583 -28.35 10.10 24.60
CA SER A 583 -29.29 9.21 25.30
C SER A 583 -30.04 9.95 26.40
N MET A 584 -31.17 9.37 26.82
CA MET A 584 -31.95 9.81 27.98
C MET A 584 -32.26 8.58 28.81
N GLU A 585 -32.00 8.67 30.11
CA GLU A 585 -32.26 7.58 31.07
C GLU A 585 -32.82 8.16 32.37
N PHE A 586 -34.02 7.69 32.79
CA PHE A 586 -34.76 8.19 33.93
C PHE A 586 -35.27 7.09 34.86
#